data_570cca3a0e5500741812895085dbcb09
#
_entry.id   570cca3a0e5500741812895085dbcb09
#
_cell.length_a   1.000
_cell.length_b   1.000
_cell.length_c   1.000
_cell.angle_alpha   90.00
_cell.angle_beta   90.00
_cell.angle_gamma   90.00
#
_symmetry.space_group_name_H-M   'P 1'
#
loop_
_entity.id
_entity.type
_entity.pdbx_description
1 polymer ?
#
loop_
_entity_poly.entity_id
_entity_poly.type
_entity_poly.pdbx_seq_one_letter_code
_entity_poly.pdbx_strand_id
1 'polypeptide(L)'
;MAIAYILFILFSTNLTIVFIALVLFYLPATCIQMTAIVTITDSVEYGQWKTGKRNEAVTLSVRPMLDKIAGALSNSIVGFIAIAAAMTNDVDPDLLTTANIETFKTAAFYVPLTVIVLSFIVFALKVTLTEEKHGEIVSLLEESVVRSDAKES
;
A
#
# COMPACT_ATOMS: atom_id res chain seq x y z
N MET A 1 -8.42 5.40 -5.17
CA MET A 1 -7.42 4.79 -6.10
C MET A 1 -8.07 4.00 -7.24
N ALA A 2 -8.90 2.97 -7.01
CA ALA A 2 -9.51 2.20 -8.11
C ALA A 2 -10.31 3.06 -9.10
N ILE A 3 -11.10 4.01 -8.61
CA ILE A 3 -11.85 4.97 -9.44
C ILE A 3 -10.90 5.80 -10.32
N ALA A 4 -9.74 6.21 -9.80
CA ALA A 4 -8.74 6.94 -10.57
C ALA A 4 -8.20 6.11 -11.76
N TYR A 5 -7.91 4.83 -11.54
CA TYR A 5 -7.49 3.94 -12.63
C TYR A 5 -8.59 3.76 -13.69
N ILE A 6 -9.85 3.64 -13.28
CA ILE A 6 -10.98 3.58 -14.20
C ILE A 6 -11.07 4.85 -15.06
N LEU A 7 -10.90 6.03 -14.45
CA LEU A 7 -10.86 7.30 -15.18
C LEU A 7 -9.68 7.37 -16.16
N PHE A 8 -8.49 6.89 -15.78
CA PHE A 8 -7.33 6.79 -16.69
C PHE A 8 -7.62 5.88 -17.88
N ILE A 9 -8.26 4.73 -17.67
CA ILE A 9 -8.58 3.79 -18.73
C ILE A 9 -9.59 4.38 -19.72
N LEU A 10 -10.64 5.02 -19.21
CA LEU A 10 -11.76 5.50 -20.04
C LEU A 10 -11.47 6.84 -20.72
N PHE A 11 -10.69 7.73 -20.09
CA PHE A 11 -10.54 9.12 -20.49
C PHE A 11 -9.08 9.57 -20.60
N SER A 12 -8.18 8.67 -21.00
CA SER A 12 -6.73 8.93 -21.08
C SER A 12 -6.32 10.10 -22.01
N THR A 13 -7.20 10.53 -22.91
CA THR A 13 -6.94 11.62 -23.86
C THR A 13 -7.40 13.00 -23.34
N ASN A 14 -8.21 13.05 -22.30
CA ASN A 14 -8.71 14.31 -21.75
C ASN A 14 -7.85 14.78 -20.58
N LEU A 15 -7.04 15.80 -20.81
CA LEU A 15 -6.08 16.31 -19.83
C LEU A 15 -6.74 16.71 -18.49
N THR A 16 -7.91 17.32 -18.54
CA THR A 16 -8.62 17.75 -17.32
C THR A 16 -9.04 16.56 -16.47
N ILE A 17 -9.56 15.49 -17.11
CA ILE A 17 -9.95 14.27 -16.41
C ILE A 17 -8.72 13.55 -15.85
N VAL A 18 -7.61 13.56 -16.58
CA VAL A 18 -6.33 13.01 -16.12
C VAL A 18 -5.85 13.73 -14.84
N PHE A 19 -5.94 15.07 -14.78
CA PHE A 19 -5.61 15.81 -13.55
C PHE A 19 -6.51 15.45 -12.38
N ILE A 20 -7.81 15.35 -12.59
CA ILE A 20 -8.76 14.91 -11.57
C ILE A 20 -8.43 13.49 -11.08
N ALA A 21 -8.13 12.60 -12.01
CA ALA A 21 -7.74 11.22 -11.68
C ALA A 21 -6.43 11.17 -10.87
N LEU A 22 -5.44 12.02 -11.15
CA LEU A 22 -4.22 12.14 -10.36
C LEU A 22 -4.51 12.56 -8.92
N VAL A 23 -5.35 13.57 -8.72
CA VAL A 23 -5.75 14.00 -7.36
C VAL A 23 -6.48 12.87 -6.62
N LEU A 24 -7.44 12.21 -7.28
CA LEU A 24 -8.17 11.05 -6.73
C LEU A 24 -7.28 9.84 -6.48
N PHE A 25 -6.10 9.76 -7.09
CA PHE A 25 -5.11 8.72 -6.84
C PHE A 25 -4.21 9.07 -5.65
N TYR A 26 -3.58 10.23 -5.65
CA TYR A 26 -2.56 10.61 -4.67
C TYR A 26 -3.15 10.92 -3.28
N LEU A 27 -4.34 11.53 -3.21
CA LEU A 27 -4.94 11.88 -1.93
C LEU A 27 -5.29 10.63 -1.10
N PRO A 28 -6.01 9.62 -1.63
CA PRO A 28 -6.23 8.38 -0.90
C PRO A 28 -4.95 7.56 -0.68
N ALA A 29 -3.94 7.67 -1.56
CA ALA A 29 -2.67 6.98 -1.37
C ALA A 29 -1.97 7.40 -0.08
N THR A 30 -1.97 8.70 0.22
CA THR A 30 -1.42 9.25 1.45
C THR A 30 -2.18 8.75 2.68
N CYS A 31 -3.51 8.72 2.63
CA CYS A 31 -4.34 8.19 3.71
C CYS A 31 -4.04 6.69 3.97
N ILE A 32 -3.90 5.89 2.91
CA ILE A 32 -3.57 4.47 3.03
C ILE A 32 -2.20 4.28 3.68
N GLN A 33 -1.19 5.11 3.33
CA GLN A 33 0.11 5.05 3.97
C GLN A 33 0.05 5.34 5.48
N MET A 34 -0.71 6.35 5.88
CA MET A 34 -0.91 6.69 7.30
C MET A 34 -1.61 5.54 8.04
N THR A 35 -2.69 5.01 7.48
CA THR A 35 -3.40 3.85 8.06
C THR A 35 -2.47 2.64 8.22
N ALA A 36 -1.61 2.36 7.24
CA ALA A 36 -0.66 1.25 7.33
C ALA A 36 0.36 1.43 8.47
N ILE A 37 0.82 2.69 8.72
CA ILE A 37 1.72 2.97 9.85
C ILE A 37 1.00 2.68 11.17
N VAL A 38 -0.19 3.25 11.35
CA VAL A 38 -0.99 3.06 12.57
C VAL A 38 -1.23 1.57 12.80
N THR A 39 -1.70 0.82 11.81
CA THR A 39 -1.96 -0.63 11.93
C THR A 39 -0.72 -1.42 12.36
N ILE A 40 0.47 -1.06 11.85
CA ILE A 40 1.72 -1.71 12.27
C ILE A 40 2.06 -1.36 13.73
N THR A 41 1.86 -0.11 14.14
CA THR A 41 2.09 0.33 15.51
C THR A 41 1.15 -0.39 16.49
N ASP A 42 -0.14 -0.45 16.19
CA ASP A 42 -1.15 -1.15 16.98
C ASP A 42 -0.84 -2.66 17.10
N SER A 43 -0.21 -3.23 16.08
CA SER A 43 0.24 -4.62 16.10
C SER A 43 1.35 -4.88 17.13
N VAL A 44 2.14 -3.87 17.52
CA VAL A 44 3.14 -3.99 18.60
C VAL A 44 2.44 -4.23 19.94
N GLU A 45 1.42 -3.42 20.24
CA GLU A 45 0.67 -3.50 21.49
C GLU A 45 -0.14 -4.79 21.57
N TYR A 46 -0.78 -5.18 20.48
CA TYR A 46 -1.44 -6.48 20.36
C TYR A 46 -0.46 -7.64 20.59
N GLY A 47 0.74 -7.56 20.00
CA GLY A 47 1.79 -8.55 20.19
C GLY A 47 2.28 -8.61 21.63
N GLN A 48 2.45 -7.47 22.30
CA GLN A 48 2.82 -7.39 23.72
C GLN A 48 1.74 -8.01 24.62
N TRP A 49 0.48 -7.66 24.41
CA TRP A 49 -0.65 -8.25 25.12
C TRP A 49 -0.69 -9.77 25.01
N LYS A 50 -0.46 -10.30 23.80
CA LYS A 50 -0.56 -11.74 23.52
C LYS A 50 0.63 -12.55 24.00
N THR A 51 1.85 -11.99 23.95
CA THR A 51 3.11 -12.73 24.19
C THR A 51 3.81 -12.33 25.49
N GLY A 52 3.38 -11.27 26.14
CA GLY A 52 4.04 -10.66 27.29
C GLY A 52 5.37 -9.98 26.98
N LYS A 53 5.78 -9.89 25.68
CA LYS A 53 7.04 -9.30 25.26
C LYS A 53 6.80 -8.18 24.25
N ARG A 54 7.38 -7.02 24.49
CA ARG A 54 7.35 -5.88 23.56
C ARG A 54 8.44 -5.99 22.51
N ASN A 55 8.08 -6.42 21.33
CA ASN A 55 9.01 -6.59 20.18
C ASN A 55 8.90 -5.43 19.18
N GLU A 56 8.85 -4.19 19.68
CA GLU A 56 8.62 -2.97 18.89
C GLU A 56 9.62 -2.82 17.74
N ALA A 57 10.93 -2.92 18.03
CA ALA A 57 11.98 -2.74 17.03
C ALA A 57 11.86 -3.73 15.87
N VAL A 58 11.55 -4.99 16.16
CA VAL A 58 11.37 -6.02 15.13
C VAL A 58 10.13 -5.75 14.29
N THR A 59 9.00 -5.43 14.92
CA THR A 59 7.74 -5.16 14.21
C THR A 59 7.85 -3.93 13.33
N LEU A 60 8.43 -2.83 13.83
CA LEU A 60 8.57 -1.60 13.06
C LEU A 60 9.61 -1.71 11.93
N SER A 61 10.62 -2.59 12.05
CA SER A 61 11.62 -2.80 11.01
C SER A 61 11.06 -3.51 9.75
N VAL A 62 9.94 -4.21 9.88
CA VAL A 62 9.27 -4.89 8.75
C VAL A 62 8.83 -3.88 7.69
N ARG A 63 8.36 -2.71 8.08
CA ARG A 63 7.88 -1.70 7.15
C ARG A 63 8.94 -1.20 6.16
N PRO A 64 10.08 -0.62 6.58
CA PRO A 64 11.10 -0.18 5.63
C PRO A 64 11.64 -1.31 4.77
N MET A 65 11.66 -2.55 5.26
CA MET A 65 12.02 -3.73 4.47
C MET A 65 11.00 -3.96 3.36
N LEU A 66 9.69 -3.96 3.68
CA LEU A 66 8.63 -4.12 2.68
C LEU A 66 8.61 -2.98 1.66
N ASP A 67 8.84 -1.73 2.08
CA ASP A 67 8.93 -0.57 1.19
C ASP A 67 10.07 -0.74 0.17
N LYS A 68 11.23 -1.25 0.58
CA LYS A 68 12.36 -1.53 -0.32
C LYS A 68 12.05 -2.65 -1.31
N ILE A 69 11.46 -3.74 -0.83
CA ILE A 69 11.07 -4.88 -1.68
C ILE A 69 10.00 -4.43 -2.69
N ALA A 70 8.96 -3.72 -2.22
CA ALA A 70 7.89 -3.24 -3.08
C ALA A 70 8.39 -2.24 -4.13
N GLY A 71 9.32 -1.34 -3.75
CA GLY A 71 9.96 -0.40 -4.70
C GLY A 71 10.78 -1.13 -5.76
N ALA A 72 11.56 -2.13 -5.38
CA ALA A 72 12.35 -2.93 -6.33
C ALA A 72 11.44 -3.69 -7.31
N LEU A 73 10.37 -4.34 -6.81
CA LEU A 73 9.40 -5.04 -7.63
C LEU A 73 8.67 -4.09 -8.58
N SER A 74 8.23 -2.92 -8.09
CA SER A 74 7.54 -1.92 -8.89
C SER A 74 8.41 -1.42 -10.05
N ASN A 75 9.67 -1.07 -9.79
CA ASN A 75 10.61 -0.63 -10.81
C ASN A 75 10.88 -1.73 -11.86
N SER A 76 11.00 -2.98 -11.42
CA SER A 76 11.18 -4.13 -12.33
C SER A 76 9.96 -4.33 -13.22
N ILE A 77 8.74 -4.24 -12.67
CA ILE A 77 7.49 -4.37 -13.43
C ILE A 77 7.39 -3.25 -14.48
N VAL A 78 7.69 -2.00 -14.10
CA VAL A 78 7.69 -0.86 -15.05
C VAL A 78 8.69 -1.10 -16.18
N GLY A 79 9.90 -1.58 -15.87
CA GLY A 79 10.91 -1.92 -16.89
C GLY A 79 10.43 -3.02 -17.85
N PHE A 80 9.84 -4.09 -17.32
CA PHE A 80 9.26 -5.17 -18.14
C PHE A 80 8.12 -4.68 -19.02
N ILE A 81 7.24 -3.82 -18.52
CA ILE A 81 6.16 -3.23 -19.32
C ILE A 81 6.70 -2.39 -20.45
N ALA A 82 7.73 -1.55 -20.20
CA ALA A 82 8.36 -0.74 -21.22
C ALA A 82 9.00 -1.60 -22.31
N ILE A 83 9.71 -2.66 -21.95
CA ILE A 83 10.31 -3.61 -22.92
C ILE A 83 9.21 -4.34 -23.71
N ALA A 84 8.18 -4.85 -23.06
CA ALA A 84 7.10 -5.58 -23.71
C ALA A 84 6.30 -4.72 -24.69
N ALA A 85 6.19 -3.42 -24.40
CA ALA A 85 5.56 -2.42 -25.27
C ALA A 85 6.51 -1.86 -26.34
N ALA A 86 7.76 -2.34 -26.40
CA ALA A 86 8.82 -1.78 -27.24
C ALA A 86 9.06 -0.26 -27.04
N MET A 87 8.77 0.25 -25.84
CA MET A 87 8.96 1.65 -25.44
C MET A 87 10.28 1.81 -24.65
N THR A 88 11.40 1.49 -25.28
CA THR A 88 12.74 1.68 -24.72
C THR A 88 13.39 2.96 -25.27
N ASN A 89 14.45 3.44 -24.62
CA ASN A 89 15.08 4.73 -24.92
C ASN A 89 15.63 4.86 -26.36
N ASP A 90 15.85 3.73 -27.06
CA ASP A 90 16.45 3.69 -28.39
C ASP A 90 15.41 3.53 -29.52
N VAL A 91 14.13 3.55 -29.19
CA VAL A 91 13.05 3.38 -30.18
C VAL A 91 12.59 4.74 -30.68
N ASP A 92 12.63 4.92 -32.02
CA ASP A 92 12.04 6.08 -32.69
C ASP A 92 10.53 6.13 -32.40
N PRO A 93 9.99 7.22 -31.83
CA PRO A 93 8.56 7.37 -31.56
C PRO A 93 7.66 7.09 -32.77
N ASP A 94 8.13 7.36 -33.97
CA ASP A 94 7.40 7.15 -35.23
C ASP A 94 7.25 5.65 -35.59
N LEU A 95 8.05 4.77 -34.96
CA LEU A 95 7.97 3.33 -35.15
C LEU A 95 7.02 2.65 -34.18
N LEU A 96 6.47 3.37 -33.18
CA LEU A 96 5.54 2.82 -32.20
C LEU A 96 4.18 2.52 -32.86
N THR A 97 3.85 1.27 -32.89
CA THR A 97 2.55 0.81 -33.42
C THR A 97 1.44 1.03 -32.41
N THR A 98 0.19 1.08 -32.87
CA THR A 98 -0.99 1.12 -32.00
C THR A 98 -0.99 -0.06 -31.02
N ALA A 99 -0.55 -1.24 -31.46
CA ALA A 99 -0.44 -2.43 -30.61
C ALA A 99 0.53 -2.24 -29.45
N ASN A 100 1.66 -1.55 -29.65
CA ASN A 100 2.62 -1.24 -28.58
C ASN A 100 2.00 -0.33 -27.54
N ILE A 101 1.29 0.71 -27.97
CA ILE A 101 0.58 1.65 -27.09
C ILE A 101 -0.52 0.94 -26.31
N GLU A 102 -1.28 0.06 -26.92
CA GLU A 102 -2.31 -0.71 -26.24
C GLU A 102 -1.73 -1.72 -25.24
N THR A 103 -0.64 -2.39 -25.57
CA THR A 103 0.08 -3.27 -24.65
C THR A 103 0.55 -2.50 -23.44
N PHE A 104 1.15 -1.31 -23.64
CA PHE A 104 1.58 -0.46 -22.53
C PHE A 104 0.40 -0.02 -21.66
N LYS A 105 -0.67 0.52 -22.25
CA LYS A 105 -1.87 0.95 -21.51
C LYS A 105 -2.49 -0.19 -20.72
N THR A 106 -2.64 -1.35 -21.35
CA THR A 106 -3.20 -2.53 -20.70
C THR A 106 -2.36 -2.94 -19.48
N ALA A 107 -1.07 -3.08 -19.65
CA ALA A 107 -0.19 -3.49 -18.56
C ALA A 107 -0.07 -2.40 -17.47
N ALA A 108 0.07 -1.13 -17.85
CA ALA A 108 0.24 -0.02 -16.90
C ALA A 108 -1.02 0.29 -16.07
N PHE A 109 -2.20 0.00 -16.58
CA PHE A 109 -3.45 0.33 -15.87
C PHE A 109 -4.14 -0.90 -15.25
N TYR A 110 -4.24 -2.01 -15.97
CA TYR A 110 -4.97 -3.17 -15.45
C TYR A 110 -4.17 -3.96 -14.41
N VAL A 111 -2.84 -4.06 -14.55
CA VAL A 111 -2.02 -4.77 -13.56
C VAL A 111 -2.09 -4.08 -12.20
N PRO A 112 -1.82 -2.77 -12.04
CA PRO A 112 -1.96 -2.10 -10.76
C PRO A 112 -3.40 -2.11 -10.22
N LEU A 113 -4.41 -1.96 -11.08
CA LEU A 113 -5.81 -2.02 -10.67
C LEU A 113 -6.14 -3.38 -10.03
N THR A 114 -5.69 -4.48 -10.65
CA THR A 114 -5.88 -5.83 -10.11
C THR A 114 -5.19 -5.98 -8.74
N VAL A 115 -3.96 -5.48 -8.60
CA VAL A 115 -3.22 -5.52 -7.33
C VAL A 115 -3.93 -4.70 -6.24
N ILE A 116 -4.46 -3.52 -6.57
CA ILE A 116 -5.23 -2.69 -5.62
C ILE A 116 -6.48 -3.42 -5.13
N VAL A 117 -7.23 -4.06 -6.03
CA VAL A 117 -8.45 -4.81 -5.68
C VAL A 117 -8.09 -6.01 -4.80
N LEU A 118 -7.06 -6.77 -5.15
CA LEU A 118 -6.58 -7.89 -4.34
C LEU A 118 -6.10 -7.44 -2.96
N SER A 119 -5.33 -6.36 -2.88
CA SER A 119 -4.88 -5.78 -1.62
C SER A 119 -6.04 -5.36 -0.74
N PHE A 120 -7.07 -4.74 -1.32
CA PHE A 120 -8.26 -4.35 -0.58
C PHE A 120 -9.01 -5.57 -0.02
N ILE A 121 -9.16 -6.63 -0.81
CA ILE A 121 -9.81 -7.87 -0.36
C ILE A 121 -9.01 -8.50 0.80
N VAL A 122 -7.69 -8.62 0.65
CA VAL A 122 -6.84 -9.17 1.71
C VAL A 122 -6.92 -8.34 2.98
N PHE A 123 -6.85 -7.01 2.86
CA PHE A 123 -6.99 -6.11 4.00
C PHE A 123 -8.33 -6.29 4.71
N ALA A 124 -9.44 -6.27 3.97
CA ALA A 124 -10.79 -6.43 4.52
C ALA A 124 -11.02 -7.79 5.22
N LEU A 125 -10.35 -8.84 4.74
CA LEU A 125 -10.52 -10.20 5.30
C LEU A 125 -9.56 -10.49 6.45
N LYS A 126 -8.39 -9.86 6.51
CA LYS A 126 -7.32 -10.22 7.45
C LYS A 126 -7.09 -9.21 8.56
N VAL A 127 -7.40 -7.94 8.35
CA VAL A 127 -7.26 -6.93 9.40
C VAL A 127 -8.51 -6.93 10.26
N THR A 128 -8.43 -7.61 11.40
CA THR A 128 -9.54 -7.79 12.34
C THR A 128 -9.37 -6.97 13.63
N LEU A 129 -8.25 -6.25 13.75
CA LEU A 129 -8.01 -5.37 14.89
C LEU A 129 -8.80 -4.07 14.69
N THR A 130 -9.90 -3.92 15.43
CA THR A 130 -10.70 -2.69 15.44
C THR A 130 -10.14 -1.71 16.46
N GLU A 131 -10.45 -0.40 16.31
CA GLU A 131 -10.04 0.64 17.26
C GLU A 131 -10.56 0.37 18.67
N GLU A 132 -11.79 -0.14 18.79
CA GLU A 132 -12.38 -0.52 20.07
C GLU A 132 -11.56 -1.61 20.77
N LYS A 133 -11.20 -2.65 20.04
CA LYS A 133 -10.39 -3.75 20.56
C LYS A 133 -8.95 -3.32 20.88
N HIS A 134 -8.39 -2.42 20.10
CA HIS A 134 -7.10 -1.82 20.37
C HIS A 134 -7.14 -0.98 21.66
N GLY A 135 -8.15 -0.13 21.84
CA GLY A 135 -8.34 0.65 23.08
C GLY A 135 -8.48 -0.22 24.33
N GLU A 136 -9.20 -1.35 24.23
CA GLU A 136 -9.30 -2.33 25.31
C GLU A 136 -7.93 -2.95 25.66
N ILE A 137 -7.14 -3.30 24.66
CA ILE A 137 -5.79 -3.87 24.86
C ILE A 137 -4.85 -2.86 25.52
N VAL A 138 -4.88 -1.61 25.09
CA VAL A 138 -4.05 -0.53 25.68
C VAL A 138 -4.41 -0.36 27.16
N SER A 139 -5.69 -0.28 27.51
CA SER A 139 -6.13 -0.14 28.90
C SER A 139 -5.68 -1.32 29.80
N LEU A 140 -5.74 -2.56 29.27
CA LEU A 140 -5.26 -3.74 29.98
C LEU A 140 -3.74 -3.73 30.20
N LEU A 141 -2.98 -3.23 29.22
CA LEU A 141 -1.54 -3.08 29.35
C LEU A 141 -1.18 -2.02 30.39
N GLU A 142 -1.86 -0.86 30.40
CA GLU A 142 -1.67 0.20 31.39
C GLU A 142 -1.98 -0.30 32.82
N GLU A 143 -3.08 -0.99 33.01
CA GLU A 143 -3.40 -1.59 34.31
C GLU A 143 -2.33 -2.59 34.79
N SER A 144 -1.76 -3.34 33.85
CA SER A 144 -0.70 -4.31 34.16
C SER A 144 0.58 -3.63 34.64
N VAL A 145 0.95 -2.47 34.05
CA VAL A 145 2.11 -1.67 34.46
C VAL A 145 1.88 -1.08 35.86
N VAL A 146 0.75 -0.42 36.08
CA VAL A 146 0.42 0.17 37.37
C VAL A 146 0.44 -0.89 38.49
N ARG A 147 -0.06 -2.10 38.21
CA ARG A 147 -0.06 -3.21 39.18
C ARG A 147 1.34 -3.78 39.44
N SER A 148 2.25 -3.72 38.47
CA SER A 148 3.66 -4.13 38.65
C SER A 148 4.39 -3.13 39.54
N ASP A 149 4.24 -1.84 39.30
CA ASP A 149 4.88 -0.76 40.05
C ASP A 149 4.42 -0.74 41.52
N ALA A 150 3.13 -1.03 41.76
CA ALA A 150 2.58 -1.13 43.10
C ALA A 150 3.07 -2.36 43.91
N LYS A 151 3.68 -3.35 43.27
CA LYS A 151 4.28 -4.51 43.92
C LYS A 151 5.76 -4.36 44.24
N GLU A 152 6.43 -3.43 43.53
CA GLU A 152 7.86 -3.12 43.74
C GLU A 152 8.10 -1.98 44.76
N SER A 153 7.06 -1.23 45.10
CA SER A 153 7.05 -0.20 46.15
C SER A 153 6.66 -0.74 47.54
#